data_d1ff25de16c0228ca2fbd11c5fa8a900
#
_entry.id   d1ff25de16c0228ca2fbd11c5fa8a900
#
_cell.length_a   1.000
_cell.length_b   1.000
_cell.length_c   1.000
_cell.angle_alpha   90.00
_cell.angle_beta   90.00
_cell.angle_gamma   90.00
#
_symmetry.space_group_name_H-M   'P 1'
#
loop_
_entity.id
_entity.type
_entity.pdbx_description
1 polymer ?
#
loop_
_entity_poly.entity_id
_entity_poly.type
_entity_poly.pdbx_seq_one_letter_code
_entity_poly.pdbx_strand_id
1 'polypeptide(L)'
;YNLGDSERMLLECARRMRGTGLIYSGTRQASIQLSERLVHVGVEAEAYHAGLPSGERQNRQKRWMEGKTQVLTCTSAFGMGIDKADVRWVFHANIPSDMESYVQEAGRAGRDGLPSTCAIFPSSEAIQNAKKSLELQFPPLDFIQAVYQGLANQGFVALGDCPTAITPFNLSQWSTQHKASQRLTESSLRILQKEGLIAWQKNTHSDDVRLKINTALQQGLNTIDLTSPSSIL
;
A
#
# COMPACT_ATOMS: atom_id res chain seq x y z
N TYR A 1 -14.15 -22.77 12.32
CA TYR A 1 -13.24 -21.79 11.71
C TYR A 1 -12.62 -20.97 12.83
N ASN A 2 -11.30 -21.00 12.96
CA ASN A 2 -10.56 -20.21 13.94
C ASN A 2 -10.44 -18.77 13.39
N LEU A 3 -11.41 -17.91 13.73
CA LEU A 3 -11.42 -16.51 13.36
C LEU A 3 -10.41 -15.74 14.22
N GLY A 4 -9.59 -14.91 13.61
CA GLY A 4 -8.77 -13.97 14.37
C GLY A 4 -9.63 -12.99 15.17
N ASP A 5 -9.11 -12.47 16.28
CA ASP A 5 -9.87 -11.57 17.17
C ASP A 5 -10.41 -10.34 16.45
N SER A 6 -9.63 -9.75 15.53
CA SER A 6 -10.03 -8.58 14.74
C SER A 6 -11.21 -8.88 13.82
N GLU A 7 -11.22 -10.04 13.17
CA GLU A 7 -12.32 -10.44 12.30
C GLU A 7 -13.59 -10.74 13.09
N ARG A 8 -13.46 -11.42 14.25
CA ARG A 8 -14.60 -11.65 15.16
C ARG A 8 -15.22 -10.32 15.60
N MET A 9 -14.38 -9.35 15.97
CA MET A 9 -14.83 -8.02 16.35
C MET A 9 -15.52 -7.30 15.20
N LEU A 10 -14.98 -7.39 13.97
CA LEU A 10 -15.60 -6.81 12.77
C LEU A 10 -17.00 -7.39 12.54
N LEU A 11 -17.15 -8.73 12.56
CA LEU A 11 -18.43 -9.40 12.35
C LEU A 11 -19.44 -9.01 13.42
N GLU A 12 -19.05 -8.96 14.70
CA GLU A 12 -19.91 -8.56 15.81
C GLU A 12 -20.32 -7.09 15.70
N CYS A 13 -19.41 -6.18 15.32
CA CYS A 13 -19.74 -4.79 15.03
C CYS A 13 -20.72 -4.69 13.86
N ALA A 14 -20.46 -5.35 12.74
CA ALA A 14 -21.32 -5.32 11.56
C ALA A 14 -22.73 -5.81 11.87
N ARG A 15 -22.87 -6.87 12.69
CA ARG A 15 -24.16 -7.41 13.13
C ARG A 15 -24.99 -6.42 13.96
N ARG A 16 -24.32 -5.53 14.70
CA ARG A 16 -24.99 -4.51 15.54
C ARG A 16 -25.33 -3.23 14.78
N MET A 17 -24.69 -3.01 13.64
CA MET A 17 -24.92 -1.81 12.84
C MET A 17 -26.26 -1.86 12.12
N ARG A 18 -26.90 -0.70 12.03
CA ARG A 18 -28.12 -0.52 11.26
C ARG A 18 -27.83 0.29 9.99
N GLY A 19 -28.68 0.13 8.99
CA GLY A 19 -28.56 0.80 7.71
C GLY A 19 -27.49 0.16 6.81
N THR A 20 -27.25 0.76 5.67
CA THR A 20 -26.34 0.24 4.67
C THR A 20 -24.88 0.49 5.04
N GLY A 21 -24.04 -0.49 4.77
CA GLY A 21 -22.61 -0.43 5.06
C GLY A 21 -21.72 -0.92 3.93
N LEU A 22 -20.45 -0.59 4.05
CA LEU A 22 -19.37 -1.06 3.20
C LEU A 22 -18.28 -1.69 4.06
N ILE A 23 -17.69 -2.78 3.60
CA ILE A 23 -16.49 -3.35 4.22
C ILE A 23 -15.41 -3.52 3.15
N TYR A 24 -14.34 -2.76 3.29
CA TYR A 24 -13.18 -2.88 2.43
C TYR A 24 -12.26 -4.01 2.88
N SER A 25 -11.87 -4.86 1.92
CA SER A 25 -10.96 -5.99 2.11
C SER A 25 -9.80 -5.92 1.12
N GLY A 26 -8.64 -6.46 1.50
CA GLY A 26 -7.41 -6.35 0.71
C GLY A 26 -7.39 -7.20 -0.57
N THR A 27 -8.23 -8.24 -0.67
CA THR A 27 -8.23 -9.17 -1.81
C THR A 27 -9.64 -9.59 -2.20
N ARG A 28 -9.80 -10.07 -3.46
CA ARG A 28 -11.05 -10.63 -3.96
C ARG A 28 -11.52 -11.81 -3.11
N GLN A 29 -10.59 -12.71 -2.77
CA GLN A 29 -10.89 -13.88 -1.96
C GLN A 29 -11.36 -13.49 -0.55
N ALA A 30 -10.70 -12.52 0.08
CA ALA A 30 -11.11 -12.02 1.39
C ALA A 30 -12.50 -11.38 1.35
N SER A 31 -12.86 -10.64 0.27
CA SER A 31 -14.19 -10.06 0.15
C SER A 31 -15.28 -11.13 0.03
N ILE A 32 -15.03 -12.22 -0.71
CA ILE A 32 -15.96 -13.35 -0.81
C ILE A 32 -16.14 -14.03 0.53
N GLN A 33 -15.06 -14.44 1.18
CA GLN A 33 -15.10 -15.12 2.47
C GLN A 33 -15.79 -14.28 3.55
N LEU A 34 -15.53 -12.97 3.55
CA LEU A 34 -16.13 -12.07 4.54
C LEU A 34 -17.64 -11.92 4.30
N SER A 35 -18.11 -11.84 3.04
CA SER A 35 -19.54 -11.80 2.74
C SER A 35 -20.26 -13.08 3.20
N GLU A 36 -19.66 -14.26 2.97
CA GLU A 36 -20.21 -15.54 3.40
C GLU A 36 -20.31 -15.62 4.93
N ARG A 37 -19.29 -15.14 5.66
CA ARG A 37 -19.29 -15.11 7.12
C ARG A 37 -20.32 -14.14 7.69
N LEU A 38 -20.51 -12.97 7.05
CA LEU A 38 -21.55 -12.01 7.42
C LEU A 38 -22.95 -12.63 7.27
N VAL A 39 -23.20 -13.30 6.14
CA VAL A 39 -24.47 -14.02 5.92
C VAL A 39 -24.67 -15.11 6.99
N HIS A 40 -23.63 -15.84 7.35
CA HIS A 40 -23.70 -16.87 8.39
C HIS A 40 -24.08 -16.31 9.79
N VAL A 41 -23.69 -15.07 10.08
CA VAL A 41 -24.08 -14.39 11.35
C VAL A 41 -25.35 -13.54 11.21
N GLY A 42 -26.09 -13.71 10.10
CA GLY A 42 -27.41 -13.08 9.92
C GLY A 42 -27.38 -11.66 9.35
N VAL A 43 -26.28 -11.25 8.70
CA VAL A 43 -26.15 -9.97 8.01
C VAL A 43 -26.26 -10.19 6.50
N GLU A 44 -27.20 -9.51 5.83
CA GLU A 44 -27.33 -9.57 4.37
C GLU A 44 -26.12 -8.90 3.68
N ALA A 45 -25.22 -9.70 3.14
CA ALA A 45 -23.97 -9.24 2.56
C ALA A 45 -23.67 -9.88 1.20
N GLU A 46 -23.07 -9.12 0.32
CA GLU A 46 -22.61 -9.59 -0.99
C GLU A 46 -21.18 -9.10 -1.26
N ALA A 47 -20.37 -9.95 -1.89
CA ALA A 47 -19.02 -9.55 -2.31
C ALA A 47 -19.07 -8.74 -3.61
N TYR A 48 -18.24 -7.69 -3.70
CA TYR A 48 -18.08 -6.87 -4.90
C TYR A 48 -16.60 -6.69 -5.24
N HIS A 49 -16.18 -7.18 -6.40
CA HIS A 49 -14.79 -7.07 -6.86
C HIS A 49 -14.69 -7.11 -8.39
N ALA A 50 -13.56 -6.64 -8.94
CA ALA A 50 -13.33 -6.56 -10.37
C ALA A 50 -13.34 -7.91 -11.12
N GLY A 51 -13.21 -9.03 -10.40
CA GLY A 51 -13.29 -10.38 -10.97
C GLY A 51 -14.70 -10.88 -11.28
N LEU A 52 -15.75 -10.17 -10.84
CA LEU A 52 -17.14 -10.50 -11.16
C LEU A 52 -17.45 -10.06 -12.60
N PRO A 53 -18.31 -10.82 -13.33
CA PRO A 53 -18.89 -10.35 -14.59
C PRO A 53 -19.57 -8.99 -14.44
N SER A 54 -19.53 -8.15 -15.48
CA SER A 54 -20.07 -6.78 -15.41
C SER A 54 -21.55 -6.73 -15.02
N GLY A 55 -22.37 -7.63 -15.57
CA GLY A 55 -23.78 -7.74 -15.22
C GLY A 55 -24.01 -8.09 -13.75
N GLU A 56 -23.21 -9.01 -13.20
CA GLU A 56 -23.30 -9.37 -11.78
C GLU A 56 -22.88 -8.22 -10.87
N ARG A 57 -21.84 -7.48 -11.23
CA ARG A 57 -21.43 -6.28 -10.49
C ARG A 57 -22.54 -5.24 -10.47
N GLN A 58 -23.17 -4.96 -11.60
CA GLN A 58 -24.29 -4.01 -11.69
C GLN A 58 -25.49 -4.47 -10.85
N ASN A 59 -25.81 -5.77 -10.87
CA ASN A 59 -26.92 -6.32 -10.10
C ASN A 59 -26.67 -6.21 -8.59
N ARG A 60 -25.48 -6.55 -8.09
CA ARG A 60 -25.12 -6.42 -6.67
C ARG A 60 -25.12 -4.98 -6.22
N GLN A 61 -24.52 -4.09 -7.01
CA GLN A 61 -24.55 -2.66 -6.76
C GLN A 61 -25.99 -2.12 -6.68
N LYS A 62 -26.85 -2.52 -7.63
CA LYS A 62 -28.27 -2.11 -7.67
C LYS A 62 -29.02 -2.57 -6.41
N ARG A 63 -28.88 -3.87 -6.02
CA ARG A 63 -29.51 -4.38 -4.81
C ARG A 63 -29.07 -3.60 -3.55
N TRP A 64 -27.80 -3.29 -3.45
CA TRP A 64 -27.27 -2.51 -2.35
C TRP A 64 -27.75 -1.04 -2.38
N MET A 65 -27.78 -0.40 -3.55
CA MET A 65 -28.35 0.95 -3.72
C MET A 65 -29.81 1.01 -3.31
N GLU A 66 -30.60 -0.02 -3.62
CA GLU A 66 -32.02 -0.14 -3.27
C GLU A 66 -32.25 -0.60 -1.79
N GLY A 67 -31.19 -0.85 -1.05
CA GLY A 67 -31.28 -1.31 0.36
C GLY A 67 -31.71 -2.79 0.51
N LYS A 68 -31.76 -3.56 -0.60
CA LYS A 68 -32.07 -5.01 -0.58
C LYS A 68 -30.90 -5.84 -0.08
N THR A 69 -29.69 -5.36 -0.21
CA THR A 69 -28.47 -5.90 0.42
C THR A 69 -27.96 -4.86 1.40
N GLN A 70 -27.78 -5.26 2.66
CA GLN A 70 -27.33 -4.35 3.72
C GLN A 70 -25.86 -3.97 3.53
N VAL A 71 -25.01 -4.94 3.20
CA VAL A 71 -23.55 -4.77 3.19
C VAL A 71 -22.94 -5.20 1.87
N LEU A 72 -22.06 -4.38 1.32
CA LEU A 72 -21.10 -4.85 0.32
C LEU A 72 -19.71 -5.03 0.93
N THR A 73 -19.17 -6.24 0.82
CA THR A 73 -17.76 -6.50 1.07
C THR A 73 -16.99 -6.31 -0.23
N CYS A 74 -16.06 -5.38 -0.27
CA CYS A 74 -15.46 -4.93 -1.53
C CYS A 74 -13.94 -4.77 -1.44
N THR A 75 -13.31 -4.76 -2.60
CA THR A 75 -11.94 -4.28 -2.76
C THR A 75 -11.96 -2.80 -3.16
N SER A 76 -10.79 -2.13 -3.22
CA SER A 76 -10.65 -0.76 -3.73
C SER A 76 -11.23 -0.55 -5.15
N ALA A 77 -11.55 -1.64 -5.88
CA ALA A 77 -12.28 -1.56 -7.15
C ALA A 77 -13.72 -1.03 -7.01
N PHE A 78 -14.29 -1.04 -5.80
CA PHE A 78 -15.58 -0.43 -5.50
C PHE A 78 -15.39 1.02 -5.11
N GLY A 79 -15.66 1.93 -6.04
CA GLY A 79 -15.45 3.31 -5.66
C GLY A 79 -15.77 4.35 -6.69
N MET A 80 -15.36 4.23 -7.93
CA MET A 80 -15.60 5.25 -8.93
C MET A 80 -17.08 5.29 -9.32
N GLY A 81 -17.71 6.47 -9.17
CA GLY A 81 -19.09 6.70 -9.64
C GLY A 81 -20.20 6.18 -8.73
N ILE A 82 -19.90 5.77 -7.49
CA ILE A 82 -20.94 5.35 -6.54
C ILE A 82 -21.29 6.51 -5.63
N ASP A 83 -22.53 6.97 -5.76
CA ASP A 83 -23.08 8.04 -4.95
C ASP A 83 -24.35 7.55 -4.23
N LYS A 84 -24.16 6.91 -3.06
CA LYS A 84 -25.21 6.55 -2.12
C LYS A 84 -25.05 7.42 -0.89
N ALA A 85 -26.03 8.30 -0.64
CA ALA A 85 -25.94 9.30 0.41
C ALA A 85 -26.06 8.70 1.81
N ASP A 86 -26.85 7.65 1.98
CA ASP A 86 -27.26 7.07 3.24
C ASP A 86 -26.40 5.87 3.70
N VAL A 87 -25.13 5.83 3.35
CA VAL A 87 -24.18 4.87 3.89
C VAL A 87 -23.93 5.19 5.36
N ARG A 88 -24.32 4.30 6.26
CA ARG A 88 -24.23 4.54 7.72
C ARG A 88 -22.89 4.15 8.31
N TRP A 89 -22.16 3.24 7.67
CA TRP A 89 -20.87 2.80 8.18
C TRP A 89 -19.96 2.27 7.08
N VAL A 90 -18.68 2.50 7.30
CA VAL A 90 -17.59 1.99 6.44
C VAL A 90 -16.55 1.35 7.32
N PHE A 91 -16.32 0.07 7.13
CA PHE A 91 -15.32 -0.70 7.86
C PHE A 91 -14.18 -1.12 6.91
N HIS A 92 -12.99 -1.22 7.47
CA HIS A 92 -11.82 -1.75 6.78
C HIS A 92 -11.35 -3.00 7.50
N ALA A 93 -11.39 -4.15 6.83
CA ALA A 93 -10.87 -5.42 7.35
C ALA A 93 -9.33 -5.47 7.32
N ASN A 94 -8.71 -4.61 6.52
CA ASN A 94 -7.26 -4.46 6.41
C ASN A 94 -6.87 -2.98 6.51
N ILE A 95 -5.60 -2.71 6.76
CA ILE A 95 -5.05 -1.35 6.68
C ILE A 95 -5.09 -0.91 5.22
N PRO A 96 -5.68 0.25 4.88
CA PRO A 96 -5.60 0.85 3.55
C PRO A 96 -4.16 1.06 3.11
N SER A 97 -3.91 1.08 1.80
CA SER A 97 -2.56 1.23 1.23
C SER A 97 -1.90 2.55 1.59
N ASP A 98 -2.71 3.59 1.71
CA ASP A 98 -2.30 4.96 1.99
C ASP A 98 -3.46 5.77 2.60
N MET A 99 -3.14 6.97 3.08
CA MET A 99 -4.12 7.86 3.72
C MET A 99 -5.17 8.39 2.72
N GLU A 100 -4.79 8.61 1.47
CA GLU A 100 -5.71 9.07 0.43
C GLU A 100 -6.78 8.03 0.14
N SER A 101 -6.37 6.78 -0.04
CA SER A 101 -7.28 5.63 -0.19
C SER A 101 -8.25 5.54 1.00
N TYR A 102 -7.73 5.65 2.24
CA TYR A 102 -8.58 5.64 3.42
C TYR A 102 -9.62 6.77 3.40
N VAL A 103 -9.21 8.00 3.13
CA VAL A 103 -10.12 9.16 3.10
C VAL A 103 -11.17 9.01 2.00
N GLN A 104 -10.80 8.52 0.82
CA GLN A 104 -11.73 8.29 -0.28
C GLN A 104 -12.74 7.17 0.03
N GLU A 105 -12.31 6.11 0.70
CA GLU A 105 -13.16 4.98 1.07
C GLU A 105 -14.05 5.33 2.26
N ALA A 106 -13.52 5.89 3.33
CA ALA A 106 -14.26 6.34 4.50
C ALA A 106 -15.22 7.50 4.18
N GLY A 107 -14.86 8.40 3.28
CA GLY A 107 -15.66 9.52 2.81
C GLY A 107 -16.94 9.15 2.03
N ARG A 108 -17.22 7.84 1.89
CA ARG A 108 -18.51 7.36 1.37
C ARG A 108 -19.59 7.32 2.45
N ALA A 109 -19.20 7.33 3.71
CA ALA A 109 -20.14 7.35 4.82
C ALA A 109 -20.73 8.73 5.04
N GLY A 110 -22.04 8.81 5.33
CA GLY A 110 -22.69 10.02 5.81
C GLY A 110 -22.75 11.19 4.82
N ARG A 111 -22.80 10.95 3.52
CA ARG A 111 -22.91 12.02 2.51
C ARG A 111 -24.20 12.83 2.61
N ASP A 112 -25.20 12.32 3.28
CA ASP A 112 -26.46 13.02 3.62
C ASP A 112 -26.34 13.94 4.85
N GLY A 113 -25.14 14.06 5.44
CA GLY A 113 -24.88 14.85 6.64
C GLY A 113 -25.32 14.20 7.96
N LEU A 114 -25.86 12.98 7.91
CA LEU A 114 -26.25 12.24 9.12
C LEU A 114 -25.07 11.48 9.73
N PRO A 115 -25.10 11.20 11.05
CA PRO A 115 -24.04 10.47 11.72
C PRO A 115 -23.72 9.13 11.07
N SER A 116 -22.45 8.87 10.90
CA SER A 116 -21.92 7.62 10.32
C SER A 116 -20.68 7.17 11.09
N THR A 117 -20.33 5.90 10.96
CA THR A 117 -19.20 5.29 11.67
C THR A 117 -18.18 4.73 10.69
N CYS A 118 -16.90 5.09 10.89
CA CYS A 118 -15.78 4.48 10.18
C CYS A 118 -14.88 3.78 11.18
N ALA A 119 -14.43 2.56 10.84
CA ALA A 119 -13.53 1.78 11.70
C ALA A 119 -12.59 0.90 10.89
N ILE A 120 -11.41 0.62 11.44
CA ILE A 120 -10.42 -0.29 10.86
C ILE A 120 -10.24 -1.46 11.84
N PHE A 121 -10.25 -2.70 11.32
CA PHE A 121 -10.10 -3.94 12.08
C PHE A 121 -8.87 -4.73 11.59
N PRO A 122 -7.66 -4.24 11.78
CA PRO A 122 -6.46 -4.89 11.27
C PRO A 122 -6.11 -6.10 12.13
N SER A 123 -5.69 -7.19 11.51
CA SER A 123 -5.06 -8.29 12.23
C SER A 123 -3.68 -7.89 12.73
N SER A 124 -3.19 -8.56 13.76
CA SER A 124 -1.81 -8.36 14.25
C SER A 124 -0.78 -8.60 13.14
N GLU A 125 -1.02 -9.59 12.28
CA GLU A 125 -0.20 -9.88 11.12
C GLU A 125 -0.23 -8.72 10.09
N ALA A 126 -1.41 -8.15 9.82
CA ALA A 126 -1.55 -7.00 8.91
C ALA A 126 -0.76 -5.79 9.43
N ILE A 127 -0.80 -5.53 10.74
CA ILE A 127 -0.02 -4.46 11.38
C ILE A 127 1.49 -4.72 11.22
N GLN A 128 1.94 -5.96 11.48
CA GLN A 128 3.36 -6.30 11.33
C GLN A 128 3.82 -6.19 9.87
N ASN A 129 3.00 -6.64 8.93
CA ASN A 129 3.31 -6.53 7.50
C ASN A 129 3.35 -5.08 7.03
N ALA A 130 2.45 -4.23 7.52
CA ALA A 130 2.49 -2.78 7.25
C ALA A 130 3.76 -2.14 7.80
N LYS A 131 4.18 -2.46 9.04
CA LYS A 131 5.44 -1.99 9.63
C LYS A 131 6.65 -2.43 8.79
N LYS A 132 6.74 -3.71 8.45
CA LYS A 132 7.82 -4.21 7.57
C LYS A 132 7.83 -3.51 6.21
N SER A 133 6.65 -3.23 5.64
CA SER A 133 6.55 -2.52 4.36
C SER A 133 7.09 -1.10 4.48
N LEU A 134 6.81 -0.40 5.58
CA LEU A 134 7.35 0.93 5.86
C LEU A 134 8.88 0.89 6.03
N GLU A 135 9.40 -0.05 6.82
CA GLU A 135 10.85 -0.23 7.00
C GLU A 135 11.57 -0.47 5.66
N LEU A 136 10.95 -1.25 4.77
CA LEU A 136 11.51 -1.49 3.44
C LEU A 136 11.36 -0.30 2.47
N GLN A 137 10.40 0.57 2.71
CA GLN A 137 10.17 1.76 1.90
C GLN A 137 11.05 2.93 2.35
N PHE A 138 11.33 3.01 3.64
CA PHE A 138 12.15 4.05 4.26
C PHE A 138 13.40 3.43 4.90
N PRO A 139 14.42 3.11 4.12
CA PRO A 139 15.66 2.56 4.63
C PRO A 139 16.35 3.56 5.56
N PRO A 140 17.06 3.08 6.60
CA PRO A 140 17.81 3.95 7.50
C PRO A 140 18.94 4.66 6.77
N LEU A 141 19.32 5.83 7.26
CA LEU A 141 20.29 6.71 6.59
C LEU A 141 21.65 6.04 6.35
N ASP A 142 22.15 5.32 7.33
CA ASP A 142 23.40 4.57 7.25
C ASP A 142 23.38 3.52 6.13
N PHE A 143 22.23 2.87 5.92
CA PHE A 143 22.05 1.94 4.83
C PHE A 143 22.04 2.65 3.46
N ILE A 144 21.36 3.81 3.35
CA ILE A 144 21.35 4.61 2.10
C ILE A 144 22.77 5.06 1.77
N GLN A 145 23.53 5.52 2.79
CA GLN A 145 24.92 5.91 2.66
C GLN A 145 25.81 4.72 2.23
N ALA A 146 25.59 3.53 2.80
CA ALA A 146 26.31 2.33 2.41
C ALA A 146 26.01 1.91 0.96
N VAL A 147 24.76 2.07 0.50
CA VAL A 147 24.39 1.85 -0.91
C VAL A 147 25.13 2.85 -1.80
N TYR A 148 25.10 4.14 -1.47
CA TYR A 148 25.78 5.17 -2.27
C TYR A 148 27.29 4.96 -2.35
N GLN A 149 27.92 4.61 -1.21
CA GLN A 149 29.34 4.26 -1.16
C GLN A 149 29.67 3.02 -1.99
N GLY A 150 28.81 1.98 -1.91
CA GLY A 150 28.98 0.76 -2.70
C GLY A 150 28.91 1.01 -4.21
N LEU A 151 28.02 1.90 -4.64
CA LEU A 151 27.92 2.33 -6.04
C LEU A 151 29.19 3.03 -6.50
N ALA A 152 29.72 3.93 -5.69
CA ALA A 152 30.95 4.65 -6.00
C ALA A 152 32.16 3.71 -6.10
N ASN A 153 32.26 2.74 -5.17
CA ASN A 153 33.34 1.73 -5.19
C ASN A 153 33.26 0.85 -6.46
N GLN A 154 32.07 0.42 -6.89
CA GLN A 154 31.91 -0.35 -8.13
C GLN A 154 32.25 0.46 -9.39
N GLY A 155 31.94 1.75 -9.40
CA GLY A 155 32.26 2.66 -10.50
C GLY A 155 33.71 3.14 -10.50
N PHE A 156 34.56 2.69 -9.57
CA PHE A 156 35.93 3.20 -9.37
C PHE A 156 35.97 4.73 -9.22
N VAL A 157 34.96 5.30 -8.57
CA VAL A 157 34.84 6.74 -8.34
C VAL A 157 35.70 7.13 -7.14
N ALA A 158 36.72 7.91 -7.36
CA ALA A 158 37.53 8.45 -6.28
C ALA A 158 36.76 9.53 -5.48
N LEU A 159 37.16 9.73 -4.22
CA LEU A 159 36.64 10.83 -3.41
C LEU A 159 36.91 12.16 -4.11
N GLY A 160 35.81 12.89 -4.40
CA GLY A 160 35.88 14.18 -5.09
C GLY A 160 35.61 14.14 -6.60
N ASP A 161 35.56 12.96 -7.21
CA ASP A 161 35.26 12.81 -8.64
C ASP A 161 33.76 12.66 -8.92
N CYS A 162 33.31 13.22 -10.02
CA CYS A 162 31.99 12.99 -10.61
C CYS A 162 32.15 12.24 -11.93
N PRO A 163 31.98 10.91 -11.94
CA PRO A 163 32.13 10.16 -13.17
C PRO A 163 31.00 10.48 -14.15
N THR A 164 31.37 10.72 -15.41
CA THR A 164 30.39 10.88 -16.49
C THR A 164 29.92 9.55 -17.07
N ALA A 165 30.56 8.45 -16.67
CA ALA A 165 30.28 7.11 -17.19
C ALA A 165 29.04 6.48 -16.54
N ILE A 166 28.28 5.76 -17.35
CA ILE A 166 27.18 4.90 -16.88
C ILE A 166 27.81 3.58 -16.43
N THR A 167 27.64 3.25 -15.16
CA THR A 167 28.15 1.99 -14.59
C THR A 167 27.04 0.95 -14.54
N PRO A 168 27.24 -0.28 -15.02
CA PRO A 168 26.31 -1.37 -14.81
C PRO A 168 26.33 -1.78 -13.34
N PHE A 169 25.14 -1.95 -12.76
CA PHE A 169 24.94 -2.35 -11.38
C PHE A 169 23.91 -3.47 -11.31
N ASN A 170 24.28 -4.61 -10.76
CA ASN A 170 23.35 -5.71 -10.58
C ASN A 170 22.77 -5.67 -9.17
N LEU A 171 21.48 -5.34 -9.08
CA LEU A 171 20.74 -5.12 -7.84
C LEU A 171 20.70 -6.38 -6.97
N SER A 172 20.47 -7.54 -7.57
CA SER A 172 20.38 -8.83 -6.88
C SER A 172 21.72 -9.23 -6.31
N GLN A 173 22.79 -9.12 -7.10
CA GLN A 173 24.15 -9.44 -6.69
C GLN A 173 24.62 -8.57 -5.51
N TRP A 174 24.41 -7.26 -5.62
CA TRP A 174 24.79 -6.31 -4.57
C TRP A 174 24.03 -6.60 -3.26
N SER A 175 22.71 -6.82 -3.36
CA SER A 175 21.87 -7.13 -2.20
C SER A 175 22.33 -8.42 -1.50
N THR A 176 22.70 -9.44 -2.26
CA THR A 176 23.21 -10.70 -1.72
C THR A 176 24.55 -10.52 -0.99
N GLN A 177 25.48 -9.78 -1.61
CA GLN A 177 26.80 -9.50 -1.01
C GLN A 177 26.70 -8.75 0.32
N HIS A 178 25.74 -7.81 0.41
CA HIS A 178 25.55 -6.96 1.60
C HIS A 178 24.48 -7.49 2.54
N LYS A 179 23.98 -8.73 2.33
CA LYS A 179 22.92 -9.37 3.13
C LYS A 179 21.67 -8.48 3.30
N ALA A 180 21.37 -7.68 2.29
CA ALA A 180 20.27 -6.73 2.28
C ALA A 180 19.10 -7.24 1.43
N SER A 181 17.89 -6.75 1.72
CA SER A 181 16.74 -6.98 0.85
C SER A 181 16.90 -6.19 -0.45
N GLN A 182 16.67 -6.84 -1.60
CA GLN A 182 16.67 -6.16 -2.91
C GLN A 182 15.69 -4.97 -2.93
N ARG A 183 14.55 -5.11 -2.25
CA ARG A 183 13.55 -4.04 -2.13
C ARG A 183 14.07 -2.85 -1.33
N LEU A 184 14.82 -3.08 -0.26
CA LEU A 184 15.44 -2.02 0.53
C LEU A 184 16.51 -1.27 -0.28
N THR A 185 17.33 -2.01 -1.04
CA THR A 185 18.33 -1.44 -1.95
C THR A 185 17.67 -0.57 -3.03
N GLU A 186 16.58 -1.07 -3.63
CA GLU A 186 15.82 -0.32 -4.64
C GLU A 186 15.19 0.95 -4.07
N SER A 187 14.66 0.90 -2.84
CA SER A 187 14.15 2.10 -2.14
C SER A 187 15.24 3.12 -1.91
N SER A 188 16.44 2.68 -1.50
CA SER A 188 17.60 3.56 -1.35
C SER A 188 18.00 4.24 -2.66
N LEU A 189 18.01 3.50 -3.78
CA LEU A 189 18.31 4.08 -5.11
C LEU A 189 17.27 5.14 -5.50
N ARG A 190 15.98 4.92 -5.19
CA ARG A 190 14.93 5.91 -5.46
C ARG A 190 15.11 7.18 -4.65
N ILE A 191 15.48 7.06 -3.38
CA ILE A 191 15.78 8.22 -2.53
C ILE A 191 16.99 8.98 -3.08
N LEU A 192 18.09 8.30 -3.35
CA LEU A 192 19.28 8.91 -3.93
C LEU A 192 19.01 9.62 -5.27
N GLN A 193 18.13 9.05 -6.09
CA GLN A 193 17.70 9.69 -7.33
C GLN A 193 16.86 10.94 -7.10
N LYS A 194 15.93 10.88 -6.12
CA LYS A 194 15.08 12.01 -5.76
C LYS A 194 15.90 13.18 -5.23
N GLU A 195 16.95 12.90 -4.46
CA GLU A 195 17.92 13.88 -3.97
C GLU A 195 18.90 14.35 -5.06
N GLY A 196 18.77 13.84 -6.28
CA GLY A 196 19.61 14.23 -7.41
C GLY A 196 21.04 13.69 -7.39
N LEU A 197 21.37 12.82 -6.43
CA LEU A 197 22.73 12.28 -6.24
C LEU A 197 23.11 11.25 -7.29
N ILE A 198 22.12 10.52 -7.79
CA ILE A 198 22.29 9.54 -8.87
C ILE A 198 21.19 9.70 -9.93
N ALA A 199 21.44 9.21 -11.11
CA ALA A 199 20.42 8.85 -12.09
C ALA A 199 20.49 7.34 -12.31
N TRP A 200 19.34 6.64 -12.25
CA TRP A 200 19.30 5.22 -12.49
C TRP A 200 18.06 4.80 -13.28
N GLN A 201 18.20 3.72 -14.02
CA GLN A 201 17.13 3.14 -14.79
C GLN A 201 17.21 1.62 -14.70
N LYS A 202 16.14 0.99 -14.21
CA LYS A 202 16.03 -0.47 -14.14
C LYS A 202 15.72 -1.03 -15.54
N ASN A 203 16.36 -2.12 -15.89
CA ASN A 203 15.95 -2.90 -17.05
C ASN A 203 14.64 -3.62 -16.75
N THR A 204 13.68 -3.61 -17.66
CA THR A 204 12.38 -4.25 -17.49
C THR A 204 12.43 -5.77 -17.45
N HIS A 205 13.53 -6.38 -17.91
CA HIS A 205 13.67 -7.84 -18.06
C HIS A 205 14.85 -8.44 -17.29
N SER A 206 15.61 -7.64 -16.53
CA SER A 206 16.72 -8.11 -15.70
C SER A 206 16.88 -7.27 -14.44
N ASP A 207 17.65 -7.79 -13.47
CA ASP A 207 18.03 -7.05 -12.26
C ASP A 207 19.19 -6.06 -12.50
N ASP A 208 19.58 -5.87 -13.76
CA ASP A 208 20.60 -4.92 -14.13
C ASP A 208 20.06 -3.49 -14.17
N VAL A 209 20.82 -2.61 -13.60
CA VAL A 209 20.52 -1.19 -13.50
C VAL A 209 21.59 -0.39 -14.23
N ARG A 210 21.19 0.58 -15.01
CA ARG A 210 22.10 1.59 -15.55
C ARG A 210 22.14 2.74 -14.57
N LEU A 211 23.33 3.10 -14.10
CA LEU A 211 23.50 4.05 -13.03
C LEU A 211 24.56 5.10 -13.40
N LYS A 212 24.27 6.36 -13.09
CA LYS A 212 25.19 7.49 -13.19
C LYS A 212 25.20 8.22 -11.84
N ILE A 213 26.39 8.47 -11.31
CA ILE A 213 26.56 9.30 -10.10
C ILE A 213 26.66 10.76 -10.57
N ASN A 214 25.82 11.63 -10.00
CA ASN A 214 25.72 13.04 -10.39
C ASN A 214 26.54 13.97 -9.49
N THR A 215 26.89 13.51 -8.28
CA THR A 215 27.53 14.34 -7.25
C THR A 215 28.76 13.63 -6.70
N ALA A 216 29.81 14.38 -6.36
CA ALA A 216 30.99 13.81 -5.71
C ALA A 216 30.63 13.11 -4.40
N LEU A 217 31.21 11.93 -4.17
CA LEU A 217 30.87 11.04 -3.08
C LEU A 217 30.80 11.74 -1.70
N GLN A 218 31.81 12.53 -1.35
CA GLN A 218 31.87 13.25 -0.07
C GLN A 218 30.72 14.26 0.07
N GLN A 219 30.43 15.00 -0.97
CA GLN A 219 29.37 15.99 -1.01
C GLN A 219 28.00 15.32 -0.97
N GLY A 220 27.82 14.23 -1.71
CA GLY A 220 26.58 13.47 -1.73
C GLY A 220 26.22 12.88 -0.37
N LEU A 221 27.19 12.29 0.35
CA LEU A 221 26.96 11.75 1.70
C LEU A 221 26.50 12.80 2.71
N ASN A 222 26.99 14.03 2.59
CA ASN A 222 26.64 15.14 3.48
C ASN A 222 25.28 15.79 3.16
N THR A 223 24.76 15.58 1.94
CA THR A 223 23.48 16.17 1.49
C THR A 223 22.27 15.27 1.67
N ILE A 224 22.46 14.00 2.04
CA ILE A 224 21.34 13.08 2.29
C ILE A 224 20.64 13.50 3.58
N ASP A 225 19.54 14.23 3.46
CA ASP A 225 18.70 14.65 4.58
C ASP A 225 17.32 13.95 4.48
N LEU A 226 17.08 13.01 5.38
CA LEU A 226 15.80 12.30 5.48
C LEU A 226 14.75 13.05 6.32
N THR A 227 15.09 14.19 6.90
CA THR A 227 14.17 14.99 7.73
C THR A 227 13.33 15.95 6.89
N SER A 228 13.74 16.20 5.66
CA SER A 228 13.00 17.06 4.72
C SER A 228 11.67 16.40 4.30
N PRO A 229 10.55 17.12 4.36
CA PRO A 229 9.26 16.63 3.88
C PRO A 229 9.27 16.21 2.42
N SER A 230 10.16 16.78 1.60
CA SER A 230 10.35 16.42 0.19
C SER A 230 11.01 15.06 -0.01
N SER A 231 11.74 14.53 0.98
CA SER A 231 12.39 13.22 0.91
C SER A 231 11.44 12.06 1.23
N ILE A 232 10.27 12.35 1.83
CA ILE A 232 9.32 11.37 2.36
C ILE A 232 8.12 11.11 1.42
N LEU A 233 7.86 11.99 0.46
CA LEU A 233 6.81 11.90 -0.56
C LEU A 233 7.43 11.58 -1.92
#